data_dafe5e37a081fddc59d441edac6bef77
#
_entry.id   dafe5e37a081fddc59d441edac6bef77
#
_cell.length_a   1.000
_cell.length_b   1.000
_cell.length_c   1.000
_cell.angle_alpha   90.00
_cell.angle_beta   90.00
_cell.angle_gamma   90.00
#
_symmetry.space_group_name_H-M   'P 1'
#
loop_
_entity.id
_entity.type
_entity.pdbx_description
1 polymer ?
#
loop_
_entity_poly.entity_id
_entity_poly.type
_entity_poly.pdbx_seq_one_letter_code
_entity_poly.pdbx_strand_id
1 'polypeptide(L)'
;EDEVLASAGVDSFEEIFKLIFAKLYDELICERDPSAYLKFRNSGETDYELKEKIQGLFDDAKRKWEGIFTEESKILLSPSHLAVCVATLQDIKLFNNNLDVVDDAFEYLMSKAQKGEKGQYFTPQYVIDMCVKMMNPTVGDKIIDTACGSSGFTVHSIFKVWKDIRREK
;
A
#
# COMPACT_ATOMS: atom_id res chain seq x y z
N GLU A 1 18.01 6.25 -1.49
CA GLU A 1 16.80 5.61 -0.88
C GLU A 1 17.07 4.13 -0.55
N ASP A 2 17.64 3.36 -1.46
CA ASP A 2 17.94 1.93 -1.26
C ASP A 2 18.99 1.70 -0.15
N GLU A 3 19.97 2.58 -0.02
CA GLU A 3 20.99 2.50 1.06
C GLU A 3 20.40 2.77 2.44
N VAL A 4 19.38 3.62 2.55
CA VAL A 4 18.74 4.01 3.80
C VAL A 4 17.97 2.83 4.41
N LEU A 5 17.21 2.10 3.59
CA LEU A 5 16.44 0.94 4.05
C LEU A 5 17.32 -0.30 4.28
N ALA A 6 18.33 -0.53 3.42
CA ALA A 6 19.29 -1.63 3.58
C ALA A 6 20.17 -1.49 4.84
N SER A 7 20.44 -0.25 5.26
CA SER A 7 21.25 0.03 6.47
C SER A 7 20.44 0.00 7.77
N ALA A 8 19.11 -0.03 7.70
CA ALA A 8 18.26 0.05 8.89
C ALA A 8 18.21 -1.23 9.72
N GLY A 9 18.70 -2.37 9.20
CA GLY A 9 18.69 -3.66 9.92
C GLY A 9 17.30 -4.22 10.22
N VAL A 10 16.26 -3.72 9.51
CA VAL A 10 14.85 -4.12 9.64
C VAL A 10 14.35 -4.66 8.31
N ASP A 11 13.25 -5.41 8.33
CA ASP A 11 12.59 -5.83 7.09
C ASP A 11 12.01 -4.60 6.36
N SER A 12 12.71 -4.16 5.34
CA SER A 12 12.37 -2.95 4.56
C SER A 12 10.98 -3.03 3.95
N PHE A 13 10.55 -4.23 3.55
CA PHE A 13 9.23 -4.45 2.98
C PHE A 13 8.13 -4.24 4.03
N GLU A 14 8.30 -4.87 5.19
CA GLU A 14 7.33 -4.73 6.28
C GLU A 14 7.20 -3.27 6.72
N GLU A 15 8.30 -2.54 6.81
CA GLU A 15 8.28 -1.13 7.21
C GLU A 15 7.59 -0.23 6.18
N ILE A 16 7.87 -0.42 4.89
CA ILE A 16 7.18 0.32 3.82
C ILE A 16 5.68 0.00 3.82
N PHE A 17 5.32 -1.26 4.02
CA PHE A 17 3.92 -1.68 4.09
C PHE A 17 3.17 -0.98 5.24
N LYS A 18 3.79 -0.86 6.42
CA LYS A 18 3.25 -0.09 7.55
C LYS A 18 3.04 1.39 7.20
N LEU A 19 4.00 2.01 6.51
CA LEU A 19 3.91 3.42 6.09
C LEU A 19 2.80 3.64 5.06
N ILE A 20 2.64 2.73 4.10
CA ILE A 20 1.56 2.78 3.11
C ILE A 20 0.20 2.72 3.81
N PHE A 21 0.02 1.82 4.78
CA PHE A 21 -1.24 1.72 5.52
C PHE A 21 -1.53 2.96 6.38
N ALA A 22 -0.51 3.52 7.04
CA ALA A 22 -0.65 4.77 7.77
C ALA A 22 -1.09 5.93 6.85
N LYS A 23 -0.50 6.02 5.65
CA LYS A 23 -0.85 7.02 4.66
C LYS A 23 -2.25 6.82 4.07
N LEU A 24 -2.61 5.60 3.71
CA LEU A 24 -3.96 5.26 3.21
C LEU A 24 -5.04 5.63 4.22
N TYR A 25 -4.78 5.39 5.51
CA TYR A 25 -5.69 5.76 6.58
C TYR A 25 -5.89 7.28 6.64
N ASP A 26 -4.81 8.04 6.64
CA ASP A 26 -4.83 9.50 6.69
C ASP A 26 -5.58 10.10 5.50
N GLU A 27 -5.31 9.61 4.29
CA GLU A 27 -6.03 10.03 3.07
C GLU A 27 -7.51 9.68 3.12
N LEU A 28 -7.87 8.50 3.65
CA LEU A 28 -9.26 8.08 3.83
C LEU A 28 -10.03 8.99 4.76
N ILE A 29 -9.42 9.41 5.87
CA ILE A 29 -10.04 10.34 6.82
C ILE A 29 -10.25 11.71 6.18
N CYS A 30 -9.25 12.23 5.48
CA CYS A 30 -9.34 13.53 4.79
C CYS A 30 -10.41 13.53 3.68
N GLU A 31 -10.66 12.39 3.03
CA GLU A 31 -11.72 12.31 2.02
C GLU A 31 -13.13 12.32 2.64
N ARG A 32 -13.27 11.75 3.85
CA ARG A 32 -14.56 11.69 4.56
C ARG A 32 -14.89 12.97 5.32
N ASP A 33 -13.89 13.70 5.74
CA ASP A 33 -14.04 14.95 6.49
C ASP A 33 -13.33 16.11 5.77
N PRO A 34 -14.09 16.99 5.09
CA PRO A 34 -13.51 18.14 4.38
C PRO A 34 -12.76 19.12 5.28
N SER A 35 -12.93 19.04 6.61
CA SER A 35 -12.21 19.88 7.57
C SER A 35 -10.87 19.26 8.01
N ALA A 36 -10.64 17.98 7.71
CA ALA A 36 -9.40 17.30 8.04
C ALA A 36 -8.27 17.69 7.09
N TYR A 37 -7.05 17.67 7.58
CA TYR A 37 -5.83 17.92 6.80
C TYR A 37 -4.91 16.70 6.86
N LEU A 38 -4.14 16.49 5.79
CA LEU A 38 -3.19 15.40 5.70
C LEU A 38 -2.09 15.55 6.76
N LYS A 39 -1.99 14.53 7.62
CA LYS A 39 -0.99 14.42 8.69
C LYS A 39 0.26 13.65 8.24
N PHE A 40 0.13 12.77 7.22
CA PHE A 40 1.23 11.98 6.69
C PHE A 40 2.15 12.87 5.83
N ARG A 41 2.85 13.77 6.49
CA ARG A 41 3.82 14.70 5.88
C ARG A 41 4.73 15.29 6.94
N ASN A 42 5.91 15.73 6.54
CA ASN A 42 6.77 16.56 7.37
C ASN A 42 6.30 18.01 7.27
N SER A 43 5.95 18.61 8.41
CA SER A 43 5.46 19.99 8.53
C SER A 43 6.44 20.90 9.27
N GLY A 44 7.70 20.46 9.43
CA GLY A 44 8.77 21.21 10.11
C GLY A 44 9.03 20.75 11.55
N GLU A 45 8.37 19.68 11.99
CA GLU A 45 8.65 19.00 13.24
C GLU A 45 10.00 18.27 13.23
N THR A 46 10.51 17.92 14.41
CA THR A 46 11.70 17.06 14.54
C THR A 46 11.42 15.65 14.04
N ASP A 47 12.46 14.90 13.65
CA ASP A 47 12.33 13.50 13.19
C ASP A 47 11.66 12.61 14.23
N TYR A 48 11.86 12.89 15.52
CA TYR A 48 11.22 12.15 16.61
C TYR A 48 9.70 12.42 16.68
N GLU A 49 9.30 13.68 16.63
CA GLU A 49 7.89 14.09 16.62
C GLU A 49 7.19 13.56 15.36
N LEU A 50 7.88 13.61 14.21
CA LEU A 50 7.38 13.01 12.98
C LEU A 50 7.15 11.51 13.16
N LYS A 51 8.10 10.79 13.77
CA LYS A 51 7.95 9.36 14.03
C LYS A 51 6.76 9.06 14.93
N GLU A 52 6.56 9.80 16.00
CA GLU A 52 5.41 9.63 16.89
C GLU A 52 4.09 9.90 16.15
N LYS A 53 4.03 10.94 15.33
CA LYS A 53 2.87 11.26 14.50
C LYS A 53 2.52 10.14 13.52
N ILE A 54 3.51 9.63 12.79
CA ILE A 54 3.30 8.54 11.82
C ILE A 54 2.96 7.22 12.52
N GLN A 55 3.58 6.94 13.67
CA GLN A 55 3.21 5.78 14.50
C GLN A 55 1.74 5.87 14.95
N GLY A 56 1.27 7.04 15.34
CA GLY A 56 -0.13 7.26 15.69
C GLY A 56 -1.08 6.95 14.53
N LEU A 57 -0.76 7.44 13.31
CA LEU A 57 -1.53 7.11 12.11
C LEU A 57 -1.53 5.61 11.81
N PHE A 58 -0.40 4.93 12.01
CA PHE A 58 -0.31 3.49 11.84
C PHE A 58 -1.15 2.72 12.87
N ASP A 59 -1.16 3.16 14.13
CA ASP A 59 -1.97 2.56 15.18
C ASP A 59 -3.47 2.73 14.91
N ASP A 60 -3.88 3.86 14.36
CA ASP A 60 -5.24 4.09 13.88
C ASP A 60 -5.59 3.20 12.68
N ALA A 61 -4.66 3.03 11.75
CA ALA A 61 -4.81 2.13 10.61
C ALA A 61 -4.98 0.67 11.05
N LYS A 62 -4.21 0.20 12.04
CA LYS A 62 -4.37 -1.15 12.64
C LYS A 62 -5.77 -1.36 13.19
N ARG A 63 -6.30 -0.38 13.91
CA ARG A 63 -7.68 -0.43 14.46
C ARG A 63 -8.74 -0.43 13.36
N LYS A 64 -8.47 0.27 12.26
CA LYS A 64 -9.40 0.35 11.12
C LYS A 64 -9.44 -0.95 10.32
N TRP A 65 -8.30 -1.59 10.14
CA TRP A 65 -8.13 -2.82 9.35
C TRP A 65 -7.60 -3.95 10.25
N GLU A 66 -8.48 -4.42 11.13
CA GLU A 66 -8.18 -5.52 12.05
C GLU A 66 -7.75 -6.79 11.29
N GLY A 67 -6.77 -7.50 11.85
CA GLY A 67 -6.28 -8.76 11.30
C GLY A 67 -5.18 -8.64 10.24
N ILE A 68 -4.83 -7.43 9.76
CA ILE A 68 -3.70 -7.24 8.83
C ILE A 68 -2.38 -7.20 9.59
N PHE A 69 -2.35 -6.53 10.73
CA PHE A 69 -1.19 -6.42 11.61
C PHE A 69 -1.51 -6.97 12.99
N THR A 70 -0.48 -7.40 13.71
CA THR A 70 -0.62 -7.75 15.12
C THR A 70 -0.72 -6.47 15.98
N GLU A 71 -1.29 -6.56 17.17
CA GLU A 71 -1.37 -5.41 18.09
C GLU A 71 0.03 -4.87 18.46
N GLU A 72 1.01 -5.75 18.53
CA GLU A 72 2.39 -5.42 18.87
C GLU A 72 3.18 -4.78 17.71
N SER A 73 2.64 -4.83 16.49
CA SER A 73 3.31 -4.26 15.31
C SER A 73 3.55 -2.76 15.48
N LYS A 74 4.81 -2.36 15.32
CA LYS A 74 5.27 -0.95 15.41
C LYS A 74 6.20 -0.64 14.24
N ILE A 75 6.33 0.65 13.93
CA ILE A 75 7.33 1.13 12.98
C ILE A 75 8.70 1.09 13.64
N LEU A 76 9.59 0.26 13.09
CA LEU A 76 10.93 0.03 13.63
C LEU A 76 11.99 0.95 13.01
N LEU A 77 11.68 1.66 11.91
CA LEU A 77 12.59 2.62 11.30
C LEU A 77 13.10 3.64 12.32
N SER A 78 14.38 3.99 12.22
CA SER A 78 14.90 5.13 12.98
C SER A 78 14.18 6.43 12.59
N PRO A 79 14.13 7.46 13.45
CA PRO A 79 13.47 8.72 13.13
C PRO A 79 13.97 9.33 11.82
N SER A 80 15.27 9.34 11.57
CA SER A 80 15.88 9.90 10.36
C SER A 80 15.52 9.09 9.10
N HIS A 81 15.53 7.75 9.18
CA HIS A 81 15.14 6.90 8.05
C HIS A 81 13.65 7.05 7.72
N LEU A 82 12.81 7.14 8.75
CA LEU A 82 11.38 7.40 8.57
C LEU A 82 11.12 8.75 7.90
N ALA A 83 11.84 9.81 8.30
CA ALA A 83 11.69 11.13 7.70
C ALA A 83 11.97 11.11 6.19
N VAL A 84 13.00 10.39 5.74
CA VAL A 84 13.30 10.20 4.31
C VAL A 84 12.17 9.46 3.59
N CYS A 85 11.65 8.38 4.19
CA CYS A 85 10.54 7.62 3.60
C CYS A 85 9.26 8.47 3.51
N VAL A 86 8.95 9.25 4.55
CA VAL A 86 7.79 10.15 4.55
C VAL A 86 7.94 11.24 3.48
N ALA A 87 9.12 11.86 3.36
CA ALA A 87 9.39 12.87 2.34
C ALA A 87 9.17 12.34 0.92
N THR A 88 9.49 11.07 0.68
CA THR A 88 9.28 10.42 -0.63
C THR A 88 7.81 10.13 -0.89
N LEU A 89 7.07 9.69 0.15
CA LEU A 89 5.70 9.23 -0.01
C LEU A 89 4.65 10.34 0.13
N GLN A 90 4.94 11.45 0.83
CA GLN A 90 3.95 12.46 1.21
C GLN A 90 3.20 13.07 0.03
N ASP A 91 3.85 13.24 -1.12
CA ASP A 91 3.26 13.88 -2.29
C ASP A 91 2.57 12.88 -3.25
N ILE A 92 2.65 11.58 -2.96
CA ILE A 92 2.00 10.53 -3.75
C ILE A 92 0.60 10.30 -3.17
N LYS A 93 -0.45 10.53 -3.96
CA LYS A 93 -1.82 10.19 -3.54
C LYS A 93 -2.06 8.70 -3.76
N LEU A 94 -2.39 7.96 -2.68
CA LEU A 94 -2.67 6.53 -2.74
C LEU A 94 -4.17 6.23 -2.80
N PHE A 95 -4.99 6.96 -2.05
CA PHE A 95 -6.42 6.70 -1.95
C PHE A 95 -7.18 7.30 -3.16
N ASN A 96 -8.10 6.52 -3.73
CA ASN A 96 -8.86 6.90 -4.94
C ASN A 96 -8.01 7.27 -6.17
N ASN A 97 -6.76 6.93 -6.16
CA ASN A 97 -5.93 7.01 -7.35
C ASN A 97 -6.18 5.80 -8.25
N ASN A 98 -5.74 5.90 -9.50
CA ASN A 98 -5.79 4.74 -10.38
C ASN A 98 -4.97 3.63 -9.69
N LEU A 99 -5.57 2.45 -9.48
CA LEU A 99 -4.91 1.31 -8.82
C LEU A 99 -3.58 0.95 -9.49
N ASP A 100 -3.47 1.22 -10.78
CA ASP A 100 -2.23 1.05 -11.54
C ASP A 100 -1.04 1.77 -10.87
N VAL A 101 -1.25 2.96 -10.29
CA VAL A 101 -0.18 3.72 -9.61
C VAL A 101 0.21 3.08 -8.27
N VAL A 102 -0.76 2.53 -7.54
CA VAL A 102 -0.48 1.82 -6.27
C VAL A 102 0.22 0.51 -6.57
N ASP A 103 -0.22 -0.22 -7.59
CA ASP A 103 0.37 -1.47 -8.03
C ASP A 103 1.80 -1.23 -8.58
N ASP A 104 2.02 -0.22 -9.41
CA ASP A 104 3.35 0.16 -9.90
C ASP A 104 4.30 0.53 -8.75
N ALA A 105 3.81 1.27 -7.75
CA ALA A 105 4.60 1.59 -6.57
C ALA A 105 4.94 0.34 -5.76
N PHE A 106 3.97 -0.58 -5.59
CA PHE A 106 4.19 -1.87 -4.95
C PHE A 106 5.17 -2.74 -5.74
N GLU A 107 4.99 -2.91 -7.06
CA GLU A 107 5.91 -3.66 -7.92
C GLU A 107 7.33 -3.09 -7.86
N TYR A 108 7.46 -1.78 -7.91
CA TYR A 108 8.76 -1.10 -7.82
C TYR A 108 9.44 -1.36 -6.47
N LEU A 109 8.70 -1.22 -5.37
CA LEU A 109 9.22 -1.46 -4.03
C LEU A 109 9.53 -2.94 -3.80
N MET A 110 8.67 -3.83 -4.31
CA MET A 110 8.83 -5.28 -4.21
C MET A 110 10.00 -5.79 -5.05
N SER A 111 10.16 -5.32 -6.29
CA SER A 111 11.27 -5.73 -7.16
C SER A 111 12.63 -5.41 -6.55
N LYS A 112 12.72 -4.36 -5.74
CA LYS A 112 13.93 -3.97 -5.01
C LYS A 112 14.14 -4.73 -3.72
N ALA A 113 13.09 -4.95 -2.92
CA ALA A 113 13.17 -5.71 -1.67
C ALA A 113 13.46 -7.20 -1.92
N GLN A 114 13.01 -7.76 -3.05
CA GLN A 114 13.20 -9.18 -3.38
C GLN A 114 14.58 -9.55 -3.92
N LYS A 115 15.42 -8.59 -4.29
CA LYS A 115 16.81 -8.88 -4.68
C LYS A 115 17.67 -9.45 -3.56
N GLY A 116 17.13 -9.50 -2.34
CA GLY A 116 17.77 -10.08 -1.18
C GLY A 116 16.88 -11.07 -0.42
N GLU A 117 16.77 -12.31 -0.79
CA GLU A 117 16.50 -13.47 0.09
C GLU A 117 15.15 -14.20 0.10
N LYS A 118 14.02 -13.70 -0.40
CA LYS A 118 12.80 -14.54 -0.42
C LYS A 118 12.12 -14.48 -1.79
N GLY A 119 12.29 -15.54 -2.58
CA GLY A 119 11.77 -15.70 -3.93
C GLY A 119 10.24 -15.76 -4.04
N GLN A 120 9.55 -14.70 -3.69
CA GLN A 120 8.16 -14.52 -4.08
C GLN A 120 8.16 -13.83 -5.46
N TYR A 121 7.67 -14.55 -6.47
CA TYR A 121 7.49 -14.01 -7.82
C TYR A 121 6.06 -13.52 -7.95
N PHE A 122 5.89 -12.23 -8.24
CA PHE A 122 4.59 -11.67 -8.59
C PHE A 122 4.33 -11.84 -10.08
N THR A 123 3.11 -12.20 -10.43
CA THR A 123 2.70 -12.19 -11.84
C THR A 123 2.62 -10.75 -12.32
N PRO A 124 3.33 -10.37 -13.40
CA PRO A 124 3.28 -9.01 -13.92
C PRO A 124 1.85 -8.56 -14.23
N GLN A 125 1.52 -7.31 -13.89
CA GLN A 125 0.16 -6.78 -14.00
C GLN A 125 -0.41 -6.91 -15.42
N TYR A 126 0.38 -6.64 -16.46
CA TYR A 126 -0.08 -6.75 -17.85
C TYR A 126 -0.52 -8.18 -18.22
N VAL A 127 0.06 -9.22 -17.59
CA VAL A 127 -0.35 -10.62 -17.74
C VAL A 127 -1.69 -10.86 -17.06
N ILE A 128 -1.85 -10.34 -15.84
CA ILE A 128 -3.11 -10.41 -15.07
C ILE A 128 -4.22 -9.75 -15.88
N ASP A 129 -4.00 -8.53 -16.35
CA ASP A 129 -4.98 -7.76 -17.14
C ASP A 129 -5.36 -8.47 -18.44
N MET A 130 -4.38 -9.05 -19.13
CA MET A 130 -4.64 -9.85 -20.34
C MET A 130 -5.55 -11.03 -20.01
N CYS A 131 -5.23 -11.81 -18.98
CA CYS A 131 -6.02 -12.98 -18.58
C CYS A 131 -7.44 -12.58 -18.15
N VAL A 132 -7.58 -11.54 -17.32
CA VAL A 132 -8.89 -11.04 -16.87
C VAL A 132 -9.74 -10.55 -18.04
N LYS A 133 -9.15 -9.86 -19.02
CA LYS A 133 -9.85 -9.45 -20.24
C LYS A 133 -10.28 -10.63 -21.09
N MET A 134 -9.45 -11.66 -21.20
CA MET A 134 -9.78 -12.87 -21.95
C MET A 134 -10.90 -13.66 -21.28
N MET A 135 -10.88 -13.80 -19.95
CA MET A 135 -11.91 -14.48 -19.18
C MET A 135 -13.21 -13.68 -19.09
N ASN A 136 -13.11 -12.37 -19.19
CA ASN A 136 -14.23 -11.41 -19.19
C ASN A 136 -15.26 -11.66 -18.09
N PRO A 137 -14.89 -11.70 -16.80
CA PRO A 137 -15.81 -11.97 -15.71
C PRO A 137 -16.91 -10.91 -15.63
N THR A 138 -18.13 -11.37 -15.26
CA THR A 138 -19.35 -10.56 -15.15
C THR A 138 -19.93 -10.64 -13.75
N VAL A 139 -20.97 -9.83 -13.48
CA VAL A 139 -21.71 -9.87 -12.21
C VAL A 139 -22.36 -11.24 -12.04
N GLY A 140 -22.13 -11.86 -10.89
CA GLY A 140 -22.68 -13.18 -10.55
C GLY A 140 -21.74 -14.35 -10.85
N ASP A 141 -20.63 -14.15 -11.59
CA ASP A 141 -19.63 -15.18 -11.76
C ASP A 141 -18.95 -15.53 -10.44
N LYS A 142 -18.67 -16.81 -10.27
CA LYS A 142 -17.90 -17.32 -9.13
C LYS A 142 -16.48 -17.61 -9.58
N ILE A 143 -15.55 -16.90 -8.99
CA ILE A 143 -14.13 -16.99 -9.32
C ILE A 143 -13.41 -17.65 -8.14
N ILE A 144 -12.57 -18.65 -8.46
CA ILE A 144 -11.64 -19.27 -7.51
C ILE A 144 -10.23 -19.16 -8.07
N ASP A 145 -9.30 -18.74 -7.22
CA ASP A 145 -7.87 -18.78 -7.48
C ASP A 145 -7.23 -19.70 -6.46
N THR A 146 -6.82 -20.88 -6.91
CA THR A 146 -6.27 -21.94 -6.04
C THR A 146 -4.79 -21.74 -5.69
N ALA A 147 -4.15 -20.74 -6.29
CA ALA A 147 -2.76 -20.36 -6.06
C ALA A 147 -2.60 -18.85 -5.99
N CYS A 148 -3.49 -18.20 -5.26
CA CYS A 148 -3.77 -16.77 -5.34
C CYS A 148 -2.57 -15.85 -5.05
N GLY A 149 -1.56 -16.30 -4.33
CA GLY A 149 -0.44 -15.43 -3.93
C GLY A 149 -0.95 -14.13 -3.29
N SER A 150 -0.64 -12.99 -3.93
CA SER A 150 -1.15 -11.67 -3.54
C SER A 150 -2.58 -11.38 -4.01
N SER A 151 -3.30 -12.36 -4.54
CA SER A 151 -4.66 -12.24 -5.06
C SER A 151 -4.82 -11.35 -6.31
N GLY A 152 -3.77 -11.14 -7.09
CA GLY A 152 -3.77 -10.26 -8.26
C GLY A 152 -4.92 -10.57 -9.23
N PHE A 153 -5.11 -11.82 -9.64
CA PHE A 153 -6.18 -12.22 -10.57
C PHE A 153 -7.58 -11.95 -10.01
N THR A 154 -7.83 -12.27 -8.74
CA THR A 154 -9.13 -12.05 -8.09
C THR A 154 -9.45 -10.56 -7.93
N VAL A 155 -8.48 -9.77 -7.50
CA VAL A 155 -8.62 -8.32 -7.32
C VAL A 155 -8.92 -7.65 -8.66
N HIS A 156 -8.13 -7.90 -9.70
CA HIS A 156 -8.33 -7.31 -11.02
C HIS A 156 -9.66 -7.77 -11.67
N SER A 157 -10.11 -8.99 -11.38
CA SER A 157 -11.45 -9.46 -11.82
C SER A 157 -12.57 -8.64 -11.17
N ILE A 158 -12.49 -8.35 -9.87
CA ILE A 158 -13.45 -7.49 -9.16
C ILE A 158 -13.45 -6.08 -9.75
N PHE A 159 -12.27 -5.50 -10.01
CA PHE A 159 -12.15 -4.16 -10.58
C PHE A 159 -12.73 -4.07 -11.99
N LYS A 160 -12.50 -5.09 -12.83
CA LYS A 160 -13.11 -5.17 -14.17
C LYS A 160 -14.63 -5.14 -14.06
N VAL A 161 -15.22 -5.96 -13.21
CA VAL A 161 -16.68 -6.00 -13.01
C VAL A 161 -17.21 -4.67 -12.49
N TRP A 162 -16.56 -4.05 -11.52
CA TRP A 162 -16.96 -2.73 -11.00
C TRP A 162 -16.87 -1.63 -12.05
N LYS A 163 -15.86 -1.67 -12.91
CA LYS A 163 -15.68 -0.72 -14.00
C LYS A 163 -16.82 -0.85 -15.02
N ASP A 164 -17.25 -2.07 -15.32
CA ASP A 164 -18.36 -2.31 -16.24
C ASP A 164 -19.69 -1.82 -15.64
N ILE A 165 -20.00 -2.13 -14.39
CA ILE A 165 -21.19 -1.63 -13.68
C ILE A 165 -21.26 -0.08 -13.70
N ARG A 166 -20.12 0.60 -13.57
CA ARG A 166 -20.07 2.08 -13.62
C ARG A 166 -20.28 2.65 -15.02
N ARG A 167 -19.95 1.89 -16.06
CA ARG A 167 -20.15 2.33 -17.47
C ARG A 167 -21.56 2.13 -17.95
N GLU A 168 -22.33 1.24 -17.33
CA GLU A 168 -23.73 0.97 -17.68
C GLU A 168 -24.73 1.93 -16.97
N LYS A 169 -24.22 2.79 -16.08
CA LYS A 169 -24.99 3.87 -15.44
C LYS A 169 -24.73 5.21 -16.10
#